data_810c5acdbc34fc37b34ad7af8732635d
#
_entry.id   810c5acdbc34fc37b34ad7af8732635d
#
_cell.length_a   1.000
_cell.length_b   1.000
_cell.length_c   1.000
_cell.angle_alpha   90.00
_cell.angle_beta   90.00
_cell.angle_gamma   90.00
#
_symmetry.space_group_name_H-M   'P 1'
#
loop_
_entity.id
_entity.type
_entity.pdbx_description
1 polymer ?
#
loop_
_entity_poly.entity_id
_entity_poly.type
_entity_poly.pdbx_seq_one_letter_code
_entity_poly.pdbx_strand_id
1 'polypeptide(L)'
;MSAAIRGKFWRHKVDLRDVWLEQFDFNKAFREHPTSFKEKSDVTQHLVLCIMSELNEILDTVQWKHHRKTDIRPNPQQTLSECIDVFKYLVSIAQVWEFSEEDFFKAFWKKSMVVRQRYSEEWIKSIKGKTAVIDIDGVLCDYRTGFLDWISDHHSRLSRCVGKLKSDPYHYMLTRKDFNLSINEWQDLKHDFRISGAKEYLPVYSDAQGFLKKLKECGIVSVLLTSRPIDRYPNLYGDTVSWLKKNKLHHDIVWWAYDKADKALERLVNPVFAVDDDPTYINKFADAGIPSFWICRNGGVAGEEYQLHSTSSRDYSNRPITPIQTLTEIPLGDYHD
;
A
#
# COMPACT_ATOMS: atom_id res chain seq x y z
N MET A 1 -15.89 -24.73 -38.39
CA MET A 1 -15.25 -23.41 -38.16
C MET A 1 -13.92 -23.63 -37.47
N SER A 2 -12.87 -23.17 -38.14
CA SER A 2 -11.48 -23.58 -38.00
C SER A 2 -10.82 -23.08 -36.70
N ALA A 3 -9.86 -23.90 -36.16
CA ALA A 3 -9.00 -23.61 -35.00
C ALA A 3 -8.18 -22.30 -35.08
N ALA A 4 -8.21 -21.62 -36.23
CA ALA A 4 -7.51 -20.37 -36.45
C ALA A 4 -8.16 -19.14 -35.80
N ILE A 5 -9.44 -19.21 -35.37
CA ILE A 5 -10.16 -18.09 -34.76
C ILE A 5 -9.90 -18.02 -33.23
N ARG A 6 -9.51 -19.14 -32.59
CA ARG A 6 -9.23 -19.16 -31.15
C ARG A 6 -7.92 -18.49 -30.73
N GLY A 7 -7.00 -18.22 -31.66
CA GLY A 7 -5.64 -17.73 -31.33
C GLY A 7 -5.45 -16.21 -31.29
N LYS A 8 -6.43 -15.42 -31.77
CA LYS A 8 -6.28 -13.96 -31.88
C LYS A 8 -6.94 -13.14 -30.78
N PHE A 9 -7.91 -13.71 -30.04
CA PHE A 9 -8.68 -12.96 -29.03
C PHE A 9 -7.95 -12.74 -27.70
N TRP A 10 -6.87 -13.47 -27.40
CA TRP A 10 -6.22 -13.43 -26.08
C TRP A 10 -4.84 -12.76 -26.06
N ARG A 11 -4.48 -11.99 -27.09
CA ARG A 11 -3.19 -11.27 -27.14
C ARG A 11 -3.22 -9.87 -26.53
N HIS A 12 -4.37 -9.31 -26.26
CA HIS A 12 -4.50 -8.09 -25.46
C HIS A 12 -4.78 -8.47 -24.03
N LYS A 13 -3.97 -7.94 -23.12
CA LYS A 13 -4.20 -8.03 -21.67
C LYS A 13 -5.47 -7.21 -21.41
N VAL A 14 -6.60 -7.89 -21.25
CA VAL A 14 -7.87 -7.24 -20.87
C VAL A 14 -7.66 -6.60 -19.53
N ASP A 15 -7.83 -5.31 -19.43
CA ASP A 15 -7.82 -4.59 -18.15
C ASP A 15 -9.25 -4.30 -17.64
N LEU A 16 -9.32 -3.78 -16.42
CA LEU A 16 -10.63 -3.51 -15.83
C LEU A 16 -11.37 -2.36 -16.51
N ARG A 17 -10.66 -1.49 -17.21
CA ARG A 17 -11.24 -0.42 -18.01
C ARG A 17 -11.98 -0.99 -19.22
N ASP A 18 -11.41 -1.99 -19.89
CA ASP A 18 -12.08 -2.66 -21.01
C ASP A 18 -13.39 -3.31 -20.55
N VAL A 19 -13.39 -3.94 -19.37
CA VAL A 19 -14.59 -4.53 -18.76
C VAL A 19 -15.63 -3.46 -18.43
N TRP A 20 -15.20 -2.31 -17.91
CA TRP A 20 -16.08 -1.18 -17.59
C TRP A 20 -16.76 -0.60 -18.83
N LEU A 21 -15.99 -0.37 -19.88
CA LEU A 21 -16.49 0.18 -21.15
C LEU A 21 -17.42 -0.79 -21.85
N GLU A 22 -17.09 -2.08 -21.88
CA GLU A 22 -17.94 -3.11 -22.46
C GLU A 22 -19.28 -3.17 -21.75
N GLN A 23 -19.31 -3.13 -20.41
CA GLN A 23 -20.55 -3.12 -19.66
C GLN A 23 -21.35 -1.81 -19.84
N PHE A 24 -20.67 -0.68 -20.04
CA PHE A 24 -21.32 0.59 -20.35
C PHE A 24 -22.03 0.54 -21.71
N ASP A 25 -21.36 0.05 -22.74
CA ASP A 25 -21.92 -0.11 -24.07
C ASP A 25 -23.08 -1.11 -24.10
N PHE A 26 -22.95 -2.21 -23.36
CA PHE A 26 -24.03 -3.17 -23.16
C PHE A 26 -25.27 -2.50 -22.52
N ASN A 27 -25.09 -1.80 -21.41
CA ASN A 27 -26.20 -1.12 -20.73
C ASN A 27 -26.91 -0.11 -21.64
N LYS A 28 -26.14 0.67 -22.42
CA LYS A 28 -26.67 1.66 -23.35
C LYS A 28 -27.50 1.03 -24.49
N ALA A 29 -27.15 -0.18 -24.89
CA ALA A 29 -27.89 -0.89 -25.94
C ALA A 29 -29.28 -1.39 -25.48
N PHE A 30 -29.47 -1.60 -24.17
CA PHE A 30 -30.69 -2.23 -23.65
C PHE A 30 -31.61 -1.29 -22.87
N ARG A 31 -31.17 -0.08 -22.51
CA ARG A 31 -31.99 0.89 -21.78
C ARG A 31 -31.47 2.31 -21.94
N GLU A 32 -32.40 3.27 -21.84
CA GLU A 32 -32.02 4.67 -21.67
C GLU A 32 -31.37 4.89 -20.30
N HIS A 33 -30.41 5.81 -20.24
CA HIS A 33 -29.74 6.13 -18.98
C HIS A 33 -30.72 6.89 -18.06
N PRO A 34 -30.96 6.42 -16.83
CA PRO A 34 -31.87 7.09 -15.90
C PRO A 34 -31.31 8.47 -15.50
N THR A 35 -32.16 9.50 -15.56
CA THR A 35 -31.76 10.88 -15.32
C THR A 35 -32.22 11.41 -13.96
N SER A 36 -33.40 10.98 -13.51
CA SER A 36 -33.95 11.39 -12.22
C SER A 36 -33.50 10.45 -11.08
N PHE A 37 -33.49 10.98 -9.87
CA PHE A 37 -33.20 10.17 -8.67
C PHE A 37 -34.15 8.98 -8.53
N LYS A 38 -35.43 9.18 -8.88
CA LYS A 38 -36.43 8.11 -8.82
C LYS A 38 -36.11 6.99 -9.82
N GLU A 39 -35.83 7.34 -11.08
CA GLU A 39 -35.45 6.36 -12.09
C GLU A 39 -34.20 5.59 -11.71
N LYS A 40 -33.16 6.30 -11.18
CA LYS A 40 -31.94 5.67 -10.68
C LYS A 40 -32.23 4.67 -9.55
N SER A 41 -33.12 5.05 -8.63
CA SER A 41 -33.53 4.17 -7.54
C SER A 41 -34.29 2.93 -8.03
N ASP A 42 -35.23 3.10 -8.95
CA ASP A 42 -36.02 2.01 -9.52
C ASP A 42 -35.15 1.01 -10.29
N VAL A 43 -34.21 1.53 -11.11
CA VAL A 43 -33.22 0.71 -11.83
C VAL A 43 -32.29 -0.01 -10.85
N THR A 44 -31.83 0.67 -9.79
CA THR A 44 -30.99 0.05 -8.78
C THR A 44 -31.69 -1.10 -8.07
N GLN A 45 -32.97 -0.92 -7.69
CA GLN A 45 -33.77 -2.00 -7.08
C GLN A 45 -33.88 -3.20 -8.02
N HIS A 46 -34.18 -2.97 -9.30
CA HIS A 46 -34.24 -4.04 -10.29
C HIS A 46 -32.88 -4.79 -10.40
N LEU A 47 -31.78 -4.08 -10.52
CA LEU A 47 -30.46 -4.68 -10.59
C LEU A 47 -30.09 -5.47 -9.33
N VAL A 48 -30.50 -5.00 -8.15
CA VAL A 48 -30.32 -5.76 -6.89
C VAL A 48 -31.11 -7.06 -6.90
N LEU A 49 -32.33 -7.07 -7.42
CA LEU A 49 -33.10 -8.30 -7.58
C LEU A 49 -32.46 -9.29 -8.56
N CYS A 50 -31.86 -8.78 -9.66
CA CYS A 50 -31.08 -9.61 -10.58
C CYS A 50 -29.86 -10.23 -9.85
N ILE A 51 -29.10 -9.42 -9.08
CA ILE A 51 -27.98 -9.93 -8.27
C ILE A 51 -28.45 -11.04 -7.33
N MET A 52 -29.60 -10.90 -6.69
CA MET A 52 -30.14 -11.94 -5.80
C MET A 52 -30.45 -13.23 -6.55
N SER A 53 -30.92 -13.15 -7.82
CA SER A 53 -31.10 -14.32 -8.69
C SER A 53 -29.78 -15.02 -8.96
N GLU A 54 -28.78 -14.29 -9.44
CA GLU A 54 -27.45 -14.85 -9.75
C GLU A 54 -26.75 -15.44 -8.49
N LEU A 55 -26.95 -14.82 -7.33
CA LEU A 55 -26.45 -15.39 -6.07
C LEU A 55 -27.08 -16.74 -5.73
N ASN A 56 -28.37 -16.95 -6.08
CA ASN A 56 -29.00 -18.27 -5.95
C ASN A 56 -28.44 -19.26 -6.96
N GLU A 57 -28.14 -18.82 -8.19
CA GLU A 57 -27.50 -19.66 -9.21
C GLU A 57 -26.10 -20.08 -8.79
N ILE A 58 -25.31 -19.18 -8.17
CA ILE A 58 -24.03 -19.55 -7.54
C ILE A 58 -24.24 -20.65 -6.48
N LEU A 59 -25.25 -20.52 -5.62
CA LEU A 59 -25.54 -21.53 -4.60
C LEU A 59 -25.91 -22.88 -5.23
N ASP A 60 -26.58 -22.89 -6.37
CA ASP A 60 -26.95 -24.12 -7.08
C ASP A 60 -25.76 -24.84 -7.73
N THR A 61 -24.62 -24.12 -7.91
CA THR A 61 -23.37 -24.73 -8.39
C THR A 61 -22.57 -25.46 -7.31
N VAL A 62 -22.95 -25.32 -6.03
CA VAL A 62 -22.23 -25.86 -4.86
C VAL A 62 -23.20 -26.56 -3.89
N GLN A 63 -22.70 -27.51 -3.13
CA GLN A 63 -23.50 -28.21 -2.12
C GLN A 63 -23.55 -27.37 -0.83
N TRP A 64 -24.47 -26.41 -0.72
CA TRP A 64 -24.60 -25.56 0.46
C TRP A 64 -25.58 -26.06 1.53
N LYS A 65 -26.55 -26.96 1.14
CA LYS A 65 -27.50 -27.57 2.08
C LYS A 65 -26.94 -28.85 2.64
N HIS A 66 -26.08 -28.78 3.65
CA HIS A 66 -25.40 -29.93 4.27
C HIS A 66 -26.36 -31.00 4.84
N HIS A 67 -27.59 -30.64 5.15
CA HIS A 67 -28.61 -31.57 5.66
C HIS A 67 -29.35 -32.33 4.55
N ARG A 68 -29.18 -31.99 3.28
CA ARG A 68 -29.77 -32.69 2.14
C ARG A 68 -28.69 -33.50 1.42
N LYS A 69 -28.93 -34.78 1.24
CA LYS A 69 -28.11 -35.62 0.36
C LYS A 69 -28.47 -35.29 -1.08
N THR A 70 -27.87 -34.28 -1.65
CA THR A 70 -28.01 -33.93 -3.06
C THR A 70 -26.70 -34.28 -3.74
N ASP A 71 -26.73 -34.98 -4.86
CA ASP A 71 -25.57 -35.36 -5.66
C ASP A 71 -25.10 -34.19 -6.56
N ILE A 72 -25.09 -32.96 -6.00
CA ILE A 72 -24.58 -31.79 -6.71
C ILE A 72 -23.06 -31.89 -6.78
N ARG A 73 -22.53 -32.11 -7.98
CA ARG A 73 -21.09 -32.02 -8.24
C ARG A 73 -20.74 -30.54 -8.47
N PRO A 74 -19.81 -29.97 -7.69
CA PRO A 74 -19.38 -28.60 -7.89
C PRO A 74 -18.92 -28.37 -9.33
N ASN A 75 -19.41 -27.32 -9.96
CA ASN A 75 -19.02 -26.92 -11.31
C ASN A 75 -18.30 -25.55 -11.26
N PRO A 76 -16.95 -25.55 -11.14
CA PRO A 76 -16.19 -24.30 -11.01
C PRO A 76 -16.37 -23.33 -12.18
N GLN A 77 -16.59 -23.83 -13.39
CA GLN A 77 -16.78 -22.98 -14.57
C GLN A 77 -18.13 -22.25 -14.53
N GLN A 78 -19.17 -22.96 -14.13
CA GLN A 78 -20.47 -22.34 -13.93
C GLN A 78 -20.44 -21.36 -12.77
N THR A 79 -19.86 -21.72 -11.63
CA THR A 79 -19.68 -20.80 -10.50
C THR A 79 -18.99 -19.50 -10.93
N LEU A 80 -17.95 -19.61 -11.78
CA LEU A 80 -17.25 -18.42 -12.30
C LEU A 80 -18.18 -17.58 -13.20
N SER A 81 -19.00 -18.22 -14.05
CA SER A 81 -19.95 -17.51 -14.91
C SER A 81 -20.91 -16.66 -14.10
N GLU A 82 -21.58 -17.27 -13.11
CA GLU A 82 -22.54 -16.57 -12.26
C GLU A 82 -21.87 -15.46 -11.41
N CYS A 83 -20.63 -15.66 -10.96
CA CYS A 83 -19.86 -14.60 -10.32
C CYS A 83 -19.62 -13.39 -11.25
N ILE A 84 -19.38 -13.64 -12.54
CA ILE A 84 -19.21 -12.56 -13.52
C ILE A 84 -20.52 -11.81 -13.73
N ASP A 85 -21.67 -12.51 -13.76
CA ASP A 85 -22.97 -11.86 -13.93
C ASP A 85 -23.31 -10.98 -12.72
N VAL A 86 -23.06 -11.43 -11.49
CA VAL A 86 -23.15 -10.58 -10.30
C VAL A 86 -22.23 -9.34 -10.44
N PHE A 87 -20.99 -9.51 -10.90
CA PHE A 87 -20.04 -8.40 -11.06
C PHE A 87 -20.53 -7.38 -12.11
N LYS A 88 -21.07 -7.84 -13.24
CA LYS A 88 -21.65 -6.98 -14.28
C LYS A 88 -22.81 -6.12 -13.76
N TYR A 89 -23.68 -6.68 -12.93
CA TYR A 89 -24.75 -5.91 -12.28
C TYR A 89 -24.21 -4.88 -11.28
N LEU A 90 -23.17 -5.21 -10.52
CA LEU A 90 -22.53 -4.25 -9.61
C LEU A 90 -21.90 -3.06 -10.37
N VAL A 91 -21.24 -3.33 -11.49
CA VAL A 91 -20.70 -2.28 -12.39
C VAL A 91 -21.87 -1.43 -12.95
N SER A 92 -22.96 -2.07 -13.37
CA SER A 92 -24.14 -1.36 -13.87
C SER A 92 -24.78 -0.43 -12.83
N ILE A 93 -24.85 -0.85 -11.56
CA ILE A 93 -25.32 0.02 -10.47
C ILE A 93 -24.43 1.25 -10.33
N ALA A 94 -23.10 1.07 -10.35
CA ALA A 94 -22.18 2.20 -10.25
C ALA A 94 -22.35 3.17 -11.43
N GLN A 95 -22.55 2.67 -12.65
CA GLN A 95 -22.80 3.49 -13.84
C GLN A 95 -24.14 4.24 -13.78
N VAL A 96 -25.20 3.63 -13.23
CA VAL A 96 -26.49 4.28 -13.00
C VAL A 96 -26.34 5.52 -12.11
N TRP A 97 -25.43 5.47 -11.13
CA TRP A 97 -25.13 6.60 -10.25
C TRP A 97 -24.00 7.50 -10.78
N GLU A 98 -23.66 7.37 -12.07
CA GLU A 98 -22.69 8.22 -12.77
C GLU A 98 -21.26 8.18 -12.18
N PHE A 99 -20.93 7.12 -11.44
CA PHE A 99 -19.55 6.90 -11.04
C PHE A 99 -18.70 6.52 -12.24
N SER A 100 -17.50 7.06 -12.28
CA SER A 100 -16.50 6.65 -13.24
C SER A 100 -15.84 5.32 -12.83
N GLU A 101 -15.17 4.69 -13.78
CA GLU A 101 -14.29 3.55 -13.49
C GLU A 101 -13.29 3.87 -12.37
N GLU A 102 -12.66 5.04 -12.45
CA GLU A 102 -11.68 5.50 -11.47
C GLU A 102 -12.30 5.62 -10.06
N ASP A 103 -13.51 6.17 -9.94
CA ASP A 103 -14.23 6.27 -8.68
C ASP A 103 -14.53 4.91 -8.08
N PHE A 104 -14.97 3.96 -8.91
CA PHE A 104 -15.29 2.59 -8.49
C PHE A 104 -14.05 1.88 -7.94
N PHE A 105 -12.92 1.94 -8.64
CA PHE A 105 -11.69 1.28 -8.20
C PHE A 105 -11.03 2.00 -7.02
N LYS A 106 -11.09 3.32 -6.95
CA LYS A 106 -10.69 4.07 -5.75
C LYS A 106 -11.50 3.63 -4.52
N ALA A 107 -12.82 3.52 -4.66
CA ALA A 107 -13.69 3.06 -3.59
C ALA A 107 -13.38 1.60 -3.18
N PHE A 108 -13.14 0.71 -4.15
CA PHE A 108 -12.72 -0.68 -3.91
C PHE A 108 -11.43 -0.73 -3.08
N TRP A 109 -10.39 -0.01 -3.51
CA TRP A 109 -9.11 0.02 -2.80
C TRP A 109 -9.23 0.61 -1.41
N LYS A 110 -9.95 1.73 -1.26
CA LYS A 110 -10.21 2.36 0.04
C LYS A 110 -10.92 1.38 0.99
N LYS A 111 -11.94 0.67 0.51
CA LYS A 111 -12.66 -0.32 1.31
C LYS A 111 -11.78 -1.51 1.68
N SER A 112 -10.98 -2.02 0.73
CA SER A 112 -10.04 -3.12 0.96
C SER A 112 -9.01 -2.78 2.04
N MET A 113 -8.48 -1.55 2.04
CA MET A 113 -7.57 -1.07 3.07
C MET A 113 -8.22 -1.06 4.45
N VAL A 114 -9.45 -0.54 4.57
CA VAL A 114 -10.20 -0.53 5.84
C VAL A 114 -10.42 -1.94 6.38
N VAL A 115 -10.82 -2.87 5.50
CA VAL A 115 -11.04 -4.27 5.90
C VAL A 115 -9.74 -4.94 6.37
N ARG A 116 -8.66 -4.80 5.59
CA ARG A 116 -7.34 -5.35 5.94
C ARG A 116 -6.81 -4.77 7.24
N GLN A 117 -6.99 -3.47 7.44
CA GLN A 117 -6.58 -2.81 8.68
C GLN A 117 -7.33 -3.39 9.88
N ARG A 118 -8.66 -3.49 9.82
CA ARG A 118 -9.47 -4.09 10.90
C ARG A 118 -9.02 -5.51 11.21
N TYR A 119 -8.85 -6.33 10.18
CA TYR A 119 -8.38 -7.70 10.35
C TYR A 119 -7.01 -7.76 11.03
N SER A 120 -6.06 -6.92 10.60
CA SER A 120 -4.74 -6.86 11.22
C SER A 120 -4.77 -6.35 12.66
N GLU A 121 -5.64 -5.40 12.98
CA GLU A 121 -5.84 -4.89 14.35
C GLU A 121 -6.45 -5.96 15.27
N GLU A 122 -7.42 -6.72 14.78
CA GLU A 122 -8.01 -7.85 15.53
C GLU A 122 -6.99 -8.95 15.74
N TRP A 123 -6.20 -9.26 14.73
CA TRP A 123 -5.14 -10.26 14.81
C TRP A 123 -4.07 -9.86 15.83
N ILE A 124 -3.57 -8.60 15.79
CA ILE A 124 -2.60 -8.09 16.78
C ILE A 124 -3.13 -8.20 18.22
N LYS A 125 -4.40 -7.85 18.43
CA LYS A 125 -5.02 -7.99 19.77
C LYS A 125 -5.10 -9.44 20.23
N SER A 126 -5.17 -10.39 19.31
CA SER A 126 -5.21 -11.82 19.63
C SER A 126 -3.84 -12.40 19.98
N ILE A 127 -2.75 -11.79 19.49
CA ILE A 127 -1.39 -12.22 19.80
C ILE A 127 -0.87 -11.47 21.01
N LYS A 128 -0.32 -12.22 21.98
CA LYS A 128 0.36 -11.67 23.16
C LYS A 128 1.86 -11.42 22.89
N GLY A 129 2.25 -11.39 21.63
CA GLY A 129 3.64 -11.30 21.19
C GLY A 129 4.20 -9.88 21.26
N LYS A 130 5.50 -9.80 21.24
CA LYS A 130 6.27 -8.56 21.08
C LYS A 130 6.11 -8.04 19.66
N THR A 131 6.00 -6.72 19.49
CA THR A 131 5.87 -6.09 18.16
C THR A 131 7.02 -5.12 17.89
N ALA A 132 7.52 -5.06 16.66
CA ALA A 132 8.48 -4.06 16.20
C ALA A 132 7.84 -3.17 15.14
N VAL A 133 7.98 -1.85 15.29
CA VAL A 133 7.51 -0.85 14.33
C VAL A 133 8.66 -0.48 13.41
N ILE A 134 8.46 -0.61 12.09
CA ILE A 134 9.52 -0.44 11.12
C ILE A 134 9.01 0.40 9.95
N ASP A 135 9.68 1.52 9.67
CA ASP A 135 9.37 2.28 8.45
C ASP A 135 9.87 1.55 7.18
N ILE A 136 9.36 1.96 6.04
CA ILE A 136 9.74 1.41 4.74
C ILE A 136 10.72 2.32 4.01
N ASP A 137 10.33 3.57 3.74
CA ASP A 137 11.12 4.51 2.93
C ASP A 137 12.29 5.04 3.77
N GLY A 138 13.53 4.79 3.37
CA GLY A 138 14.75 5.17 4.13
C GLY A 138 15.22 4.11 5.12
N VAL A 139 14.37 3.16 5.50
CA VAL A 139 14.71 2.07 6.45
C VAL A 139 14.95 0.75 5.73
N LEU A 140 13.97 0.26 5.01
CA LEU A 140 14.04 -0.98 4.23
C LEU A 140 14.38 -0.72 2.77
N CYS A 141 13.91 0.38 2.20
CA CYS A 141 14.22 0.77 0.83
C CYS A 141 15.05 2.06 0.75
N ASP A 142 15.98 2.09 -0.21
CA ASP A 142 16.73 3.30 -0.55
C ASP A 142 15.86 4.21 -1.44
N TYR A 143 14.94 4.90 -0.75
CA TYR A 143 14.06 5.87 -1.39
C TYR A 143 14.83 6.98 -2.11
N ARG A 144 15.92 7.47 -1.49
CA ARG A 144 16.72 8.56 -2.01
C ARG A 144 17.34 8.22 -3.37
N THR A 145 18.05 7.10 -3.45
CA THR A 145 18.67 6.64 -4.70
C THR A 145 17.60 6.37 -5.75
N GLY A 146 16.53 5.65 -5.41
CA GLY A 146 15.48 5.34 -6.37
C GLY A 146 14.74 6.57 -6.90
N PHE A 147 14.55 7.60 -6.07
CA PHE A 147 13.94 8.85 -6.51
C PHE A 147 14.88 9.66 -7.41
N LEU A 148 16.18 9.72 -7.08
CA LEU A 148 17.19 10.38 -7.92
C LEU A 148 17.36 9.69 -9.27
N ASP A 149 17.34 8.36 -9.31
CA ASP A 149 17.38 7.58 -10.55
C ASP A 149 16.16 7.88 -11.42
N TRP A 150 14.98 7.84 -10.84
CA TRP A 150 13.74 8.18 -11.54
C TRP A 150 13.76 9.61 -12.10
N ILE A 151 14.21 10.61 -11.33
CA ILE A 151 14.37 11.99 -11.83
C ILE A 151 15.34 12.03 -13.00
N SER A 152 16.46 11.32 -12.91
CA SER A 152 17.45 11.25 -14.00
C SER A 152 16.84 10.76 -15.31
N ASP A 153 15.99 9.77 -15.23
CA ASP A 153 15.38 9.11 -16.40
C ASP A 153 14.22 9.93 -17.01
N HIS A 154 13.48 10.68 -16.19
CA HIS A 154 12.24 11.34 -16.62
C HIS A 154 12.34 12.86 -16.71
N HIS A 155 13.31 13.49 -16.05
CA HIS A 155 13.44 14.96 -15.94
C HIS A 155 14.86 15.42 -16.27
N SER A 156 15.25 15.33 -17.55
CA SER A 156 16.60 15.68 -18.05
C SER A 156 17.10 17.07 -17.62
N ARG A 157 16.20 18.05 -17.47
CA ARG A 157 16.51 19.40 -16.97
C ARG A 157 17.13 19.41 -15.58
N LEU A 158 16.87 18.38 -14.76
CA LEU A 158 17.36 18.25 -13.40
C LEU A 158 18.64 17.41 -13.27
N SER A 159 19.17 16.85 -14.39
CA SER A 159 20.32 15.93 -14.40
C SER A 159 21.54 16.48 -13.70
N ARG A 160 21.79 17.80 -13.80
CA ARG A 160 22.94 18.44 -13.14
C ARG A 160 22.79 18.43 -11.61
N CYS A 161 21.58 18.69 -11.11
CA CYS A 161 21.28 18.62 -9.67
C CYS A 161 21.37 17.18 -9.17
N VAL A 162 20.80 16.24 -9.91
CA VAL A 162 20.89 14.80 -9.60
C VAL A 162 22.35 14.34 -9.52
N GLY A 163 23.22 14.73 -10.49
CA GLY A 163 24.62 14.37 -10.47
C GLY A 163 25.36 14.86 -9.22
N LYS A 164 25.10 16.10 -8.79
CA LYS A 164 25.66 16.64 -7.54
C LYS A 164 25.17 15.87 -6.30
N LEU A 165 23.86 15.60 -6.24
CA LEU A 165 23.28 14.90 -5.11
C LEU A 165 23.76 13.45 -5.02
N LYS A 166 23.93 12.75 -6.15
CA LYS A 166 24.50 11.40 -6.16
C LYS A 166 25.95 11.35 -5.70
N SER A 167 26.72 12.42 -5.95
CA SER A 167 28.11 12.51 -5.48
C SER A 167 28.25 12.91 -4.01
N ASP A 168 27.15 13.30 -3.35
CA ASP A 168 27.13 13.65 -1.93
C ASP A 168 26.22 12.67 -1.15
N PRO A 169 26.77 11.55 -0.69
CA PRO A 169 26.01 10.55 0.05
C PRO A 169 25.54 11.06 1.43
N TYR A 170 26.15 12.11 1.98
CA TYR A 170 25.80 12.66 3.27
C TYR A 170 24.55 13.54 3.23
N HIS A 171 24.19 14.07 2.05
CA HIS A 171 22.99 14.84 1.86
C HIS A 171 21.77 13.91 1.74
N TYR A 172 21.24 13.47 2.88
CA TYR A 172 20.22 12.44 2.93
C TYR A 172 18.81 12.94 2.53
N MET A 173 18.36 14.06 3.09
CA MET A 173 17.04 14.61 2.82
C MET A 173 16.99 15.43 1.54
N LEU A 174 16.15 15.00 0.61
CA LEU A 174 15.93 15.72 -0.64
C LEU A 174 14.81 16.75 -0.48
N THR A 175 15.13 18.00 -0.77
CA THR A 175 14.21 19.13 -0.70
C THR A 175 14.04 19.82 -2.06
N ARG A 176 13.04 20.69 -2.19
CA ARG A 176 12.89 21.52 -3.40
C ARG A 176 14.09 22.43 -3.70
N LYS A 177 14.82 22.86 -2.65
CA LYS A 177 15.98 23.73 -2.79
C LYS A 177 17.13 23.03 -3.51
N ASP A 178 17.30 21.72 -3.31
CA ASP A 178 18.36 20.92 -3.94
C ASP A 178 18.21 20.88 -5.46
N PHE A 179 16.99 21.05 -5.95
CA PHE A 179 16.65 21.05 -7.37
C PHE A 179 16.36 22.47 -7.89
N ASN A 180 16.46 23.50 -7.05
CA ASN A 180 16.08 24.87 -7.38
C ASN A 180 14.66 24.98 -7.95
N LEU A 181 13.71 24.30 -7.30
CA LEU A 181 12.30 24.23 -7.70
C LEU A 181 11.42 25.12 -6.81
N SER A 182 10.39 25.70 -7.40
CA SER A 182 9.26 26.29 -6.68
C SER A 182 8.50 25.22 -5.90
N ILE A 183 7.60 25.65 -5.00
CA ILE A 183 6.74 24.72 -4.24
C ILE A 183 5.86 23.88 -5.19
N ASN A 184 5.26 24.52 -6.20
CA ASN A 184 4.38 23.84 -7.15
C ASN A 184 5.16 22.82 -8.00
N GLU A 185 6.29 23.21 -8.59
CA GLU A 185 7.11 22.29 -9.36
C GLU A 185 7.60 21.09 -8.53
N TRP A 186 7.90 21.29 -7.25
CA TRP A 186 8.24 20.21 -6.35
C TRP A 186 7.06 19.28 -6.06
N GLN A 187 5.86 19.85 -5.90
CA GLN A 187 4.64 19.06 -5.71
C GLN A 187 4.31 18.25 -6.96
N ASP A 188 4.45 18.83 -8.15
CA ASP A 188 4.25 18.17 -9.43
C ASP A 188 5.25 17.02 -9.61
N LEU A 189 6.54 17.27 -9.34
CA LEU A 189 7.58 16.23 -9.40
C LEU A 189 7.28 15.05 -8.47
N LYS A 190 6.84 15.34 -7.25
CA LYS A 190 6.41 14.30 -6.29
C LYS A 190 5.12 13.60 -6.71
N HIS A 191 4.21 14.31 -7.35
CA HIS A 191 2.98 13.74 -7.91
C HIS A 191 3.34 12.73 -9.01
N ASP A 192 4.12 13.16 -10.00
CA ASP A 192 4.53 12.32 -11.13
C ASP A 192 5.25 11.06 -10.66
N PHE A 193 6.17 11.19 -9.71
CA PHE A 193 6.84 10.03 -9.11
C PHE A 193 5.87 9.06 -8.43
N ARG A 194 4.85 9.57 -7.73
CA ARG A 194 3.88 8.73 -7.01
C ARG A 194 2.94 7.97 -7.94
N ILE A 195 2.56 8.57 -9.08
CA ILE A 195 1.66 7.92 -10.04
C ILE A 195 2.39 7.01 -11.04
N SER A 196 3.72 7.15 -11.18
CA SER A 196 4.51 6.46 -12.21
C SER A 196 4.69 4.95 -11.98
N GLY A 197 4.34 4.41 -10.80
CA GLY A 197 4.66 3.03 -10.43
C GLY A 197 6.12 2.81 -10.01
N ALA A 198 6.96 3.88 -10.00
CA ALA A 198 8.38 3.76 -9.67
C ALA A 198 8.65 3.18 -8.28
N LYS A 199 7.70 3.33 -7.34
CA LYS A 199 7.85 2.77 -5.99
C LYS A 199 7.87 1.24 -5.93
N GLU A 200 7.41 0.56 -6.97
CA GLU A 200 7.53 -0.89 -7.12
C GLU A 200 8.99 -1.35 -7.40
N TYR A 201 9.85 -0.43 -7.84
CA TYR A 201 11.21 -0.73 -8.30
C TYR A 201 12.30 -0.06 -7.45
N LEU A 202 11.94 0.52 -6.31
CA LEU A 202 12.91 1.14 -5.41
C LEU A 202 13.98 0.12 -4.95
N PRO A 203 15.26 0.52 -4.87
CA PRO A 203 16.31 -0.34 -4.34
C PRO A 203 16.00 -0.75 -2.89
N VAL A 204 16.37 -1.96 -2.52
CA VAL A 204 16.26 -2.48 -1.15
C VAL A 204 17.63 -2.44 -0.48
N TYR A 205 17.71 -2.04 0.79
CA TYR A 205 18.94 -2.12 1.55
C TYR A 205 19.32 -3.58 1.82
N SER A 206 20.61 -3.87 1.71
CA SER A 206 21.14 -5.26 1.79
C SER A 206 20.86 -5.96 3.12
N ASP A 207 20.70 -5.21 4.21
CA ASP A 207 20.42 -5.72 5.55
C ASP A 207 18.92 -5.95 5.82
N ALA A 208 18.03 -5.39 5.00
CA ALA A 208 16.58 -5.42 5.23
C ALA A 208 15.99 -6.84 5.29
N GLN A 209 16.34 -7.69 4.32
CA GLN A 209 15.81 -9.06 4.26
C GLN A 209 16.28 -9.90 5.46
N GLY A 210 17.59 -9.82 5.77
CA GLY A 210 18.17 -10.53 6.91
C GLY A 210 17.59 -10.09 8.25
N PHE A 211 17.36 -8.80 8.41
CA PHE A 211 16.74 -8.24 9.61
C PHE A 211 15.32 -8.74 9.83
N LEU A 212 14.45 -8.63 8.82
CA LEU A 212 13.07 -9.11 8.91
C LEU A 212 12.98 -10.62 9.17
N LYS A 213 13.90 -11.39 8.60
CA LYS A 213 14.00 -12.82 8.88
C LYS A 213 14.36 -13.09 10.35
N LYS A 214 15.33 -12.36 10.90
CA LYS A 214 15.71 -12.48 12.31
C LYS A 214 14.58 -12.11 13.26
N LEU A 215 13.79 -11.05 12.96
CA LEU A 215 12.61 -10.72 13.78
C LEU A 215 11.66 -11.90 13.89
N LYS A 216 11.37 -12.56 12.78
CA LYS A 216 10.53 -13.76 12.79
C LYS A 216 11.14 -14.90 13.62
N GLU A 217 12.45 -15.14 13.49
CA GLU A 217 13.17 -16.15 14.27
C GLU A 217 13.13 -15.86 15.78
N CYS A 218 13.12 -14.56 16.15
CA CYS A 218 12.98 -14.09 17.52
C CYS A 218 11.51 -14.05 18.03
N GLY A 219 10.53 -14.46 17.20
CA GLY A 219 9.12 -14.40 17.58
C GLY A 219 8.57 -12.96 17.70
N ILE A 220 9.25 -11.97 17.13
CA ILE A 220 8.84 -10.57 17.14
C ILE A 220 8.00 -10.30 15.89
N VAL A 221 6.78 -9.80 16.09
CA VAL A 221 5.87 -9.44 15.00
C VAL A 221 6.33 -8.15 14.33
N SER A 222 6.58 -8.22 13.04
CA SER A 222 7.02 -7.09 12.23
C SER A 222 5.83 -6.28 11.70
N VAL A 223 5.69 -5.04 12.16
CA VAL A 223 4.70 -4.08 11.71
C VAL A 223 5.39 -3.03 10.85
N LEU A 224 5.24 -3.15 9.54
CA LEU A 224 5.72 -2.14 8.61
C LEU A 224 4.75 -0.96 8.62
N LEU A 225 5.21 0.22 9.01
CA LEU A 225 4.37 1.40 9.20
C LEU A 225 4.88 2.57 8.35
N THR A 226 4.18 2.86 7.26
CA THR A 226 4.61 3.85 6.27
C THR A 226 3.65 5.04 6.15
N SER A 227 4.20 6.23 5.85
CA SER A 227 3.45 7.45 5.54
C SER A 227 3.13 7.63 4.05
N ARG A 228 3.32 6.61 3.22
CA ARG A 228 2.94 6.67 1.79
C ARG A 228 1.47 7.03 1.65
N PRO A 229 1.13 8.10 0.88
CA PRO A 229 -0.23 8.66 0.84
C PRO A 229 -1.16 7.86 -0.11
N ILE A 230 -1.54 6.66 0.30
CA ILE A 230 -2.37 5.75 -0.49
C ILE A 230 -3.83 6.21 -0.67
N ASP A 231 -4.30 7.09 0.19
CA ASP A 231 -5.61 7.76 0.08
C ASP A 231 -5.69 8.69 -1.14
N ARG A 232 -4.57 9.35 -1.47
CA ARG A 232 -4.45 10.22 -2.64
C ARG A 232 -3.95 9.50 -3.88
N TYR A 233 -3.14 8.46 -3.68
CA TYR A 233 -2.46 7.68 -4.73
C TYR A 233 -2.68 6.19 -4.49
N PRO A 234 -3.85 5.64 -4.86
CA PRO A 234 -4.20 4.25 -4.60
C PRO A 234 -3.22 3.22 -5.19
N ASN A 235 -2.55 3.57 -6.30
CA ASN A 235 -1.50 2.73 -6.90
C ASN A 235 -0.35 2.43 -5.92
N LEU A 236 -0.02 3.35 -5.00
CA LEU A 236 1.05 3.15 -4.02
C LEU A 236 0.83 1.93 -3.12
N TYR A 237 -0.42 1.52 -2.92
CA TYR A 237 -0.71 0.26 -2.24
C TYR A 237 -0.18 -0.93 -3.04
N GLY A 238 -0.57 -1.04 -4.31
CA GLY A 238 -0.12 -2.09 -5.22
C GLY A 238 1.40 -2.10 -5.38
N ASP A 239 1.99 -0.92 -5.62
CA ASP A 239 3.44 -0.74 -5.74
C ASP A 239 4.19 -1.24 -4.49
N THR A 240 3.68 -0.90 -3.29
CA THR A 240 4.29 -1.32 -2.02
C THR A 240 4.23 -2.84 -1.84
N VAL A 241 3.06 -3.44 -2.05
CA VAL A 241 2.87 -4.89 -1.90
C VAL A 241 3.71 -5.65 -2.92
N SER A 242 3.74 -5.20 -4.18
CA SER A 242 4.58 -5.79 -5.23
C SER A 242 6.06 -5.68 -4.89
N TRP A 243 6.50 -4.51 -4.40
CA TRP A 243 7.89 -4.28 -3.98
C TRP A 243 8.31 -5.23 -2.85
N LEU A 244 7.50 -5.36 -1.81
CA LEU A 244 7.74 -6.27 -0.68
C LEU A 244 7.87 -7.73 -1.16
N LYS A 245 6.96 -8.15 -2.04
CA LYS A 245 6.94 -9.51 -2.61
C LYS A 245 8.15 -9.78 -3.49
N LYS A 246 8.50 -8.87 -4.41
CA LYS A 246 9.66 -8.99 -5.32
C LYS A 246 10.97 -9.13 -4.55
N ASN A 247 11.13 -8.35 -3.50
CA ASN A 247 12.33 -8.34 -2.66
C ASN A 247 12.31 -9.40 -1.55
N LYS A 248 11.28 -10.26 -1.51
CA LYS A 248 11.13 -11.33 -0.51
C LYS A 248 11.22 -10.82 0.93
N LEU A 249 10.71 -9.62 1.18
CA LEU A 249 10.70 -9.00 2.49
C LEU A 249 9.57 -9.60 3.33
N HIS A 250 9.94 -10.51 4.22
CA HIS A 250 8.98 -11.14 5.12
C HIS A 250 8.48 -10.12 6.14
N HIS A 251 7.18 -10.02 6.28
CA HIS A 251 6.54 -9.13 7.25
C HIS A 251 5.20 -9.73 7.67
N ASP A 252 4.74 -9.34 8.84
CA ASP A 252 3.45 -9.80 9.34
C ASP A 252 2.34 -8.84 8.96
N ILE A 253 2.58 -7.52 9.08
CA ILE A 253 1.59 -6.48 8.83
C ILE A 253 2.21 -5.31 8.09
N VAL A 254 1.41 -4.67 7.22
CA VAL A 254 1.70 -3.34 6.65
C VAL A 254 0.57 -2.39 7.03
N TRP A 255 0.91 -1.27 7.64
CA TRP A 255 0.00 -0.18 7.96
C TRP A 255 0.41 1.12 7.26
N TRP A 256 -0.59 1.92 6.96
CA TRP A 256 -0.43 3.25 6.40
C TRP A 256 -0.99 4.29 7.37
N ALA A 257 -0.19 5.28 7.73
CA ALA A 257 -0.61 6.38 8.58
C ALA A 257 0.26 7.62 8.35
N TYR A 258 -0.36 8.80 8.31
CA TYR A 258 0.38 10.06 8.31
C TYR A 258 1.03 10.32 9.66
N ASP A 259 0.31 10.03 10.75
CA ASP A 259 0.87 10.02 12.08
C ASP A 259 1.17 8.57 12.52
N LYS A 260 2.40 8.15 12.27
CA LYS A 260 2.84 6.78 12.53
C LYS A 260 2.84 6.46 14.02
N ALA A 261 3.33 7.41 14.85
CA ALA A 261 3.50 7.17 16.26
C ALA A 261 2.14 7.02 16.97
N ASP A 262 1.20 7.94 16.72
CA ASP A 262 -0.14 7.87 17.31
C ASP A 262 -0.83 6.58 16.87
N LYS A 263 -0.71 6.21 15.58
CA LYS A 263 -1.27 4.95 15.08
C LYS A 263 -0.71 3.73 15.80
N ALA A 264 0.60 3.67 15.98
CA ALA A 264 1.25 2.55 16.63
C ALA A 264 0.87 2.49 18.11
N LEU A 265 0.90 3.63 18.83
CA LEU A 265 0.56 3.70 20.25
C LEU A 265 -0.90 3.33 20.53
N GLU A 266 -1.80 3.73 19.63
CA GLU A 266 -3.24 3.41 19.76
C GLU A 266 -3.54 1.92 19.51
N ARG A 267 -2.81 1.29 18.60
CA ARG A 267 -3.20 0.00 18.00
C ARG A 267 -2.30 -1.16 18.36
N LEU A 268 -1.06 -0.91 18.75
CA LEU A 268 -0.12 -1.97 19.06
C LEU A 268 -0.19 -2.38 20.53
N VAL A 269 -0.11 -3.68 20.73
CA VAL A 269 0.08 -4.27 22.05
C VAL A 269 1.57 -4.63 22.18
N ASN A 270 2.22 -4.12 23.23
CA ASN A 270 3.61 -4.43 23.56
C ASN A 270 4.63 -4.11 22.43
N PRO A 271 4.74 -2.85 21.93
CA PRO A 271 5.79 -2.46 21.02
C PRO A 271 7.15 -2.45 21.74
N VAL A 272 8.05 -3.33 21.32
CA VAL A 272 9.38 -3.48 21.96
C VAL A 272 10.39 -2.49 21.44
N PHE A 273 10.27 -2.05 20.18
CA PHE A 273 11.05 -0.97 19.60
C PHE A 273 10.41 -0.40 18.32
N ALA A 274 10.90 0.78 17.93
CA ALA A 274 10.59 1.42 16.66
C ALA A 274 11.86 1.75 15.88
N VAL A 275 11.81 1.67 14.53
CA VAL A 275 12.90 2.07 13.61
C VAL A 275 12.33 3.00 12.55
N ASP A 276 12.91 4.18 12.39
CA ASP A 276 12.52 5.17 11.38
C ASP A 276 13.76 6.02 11.00
N ASP A 277 13.75 6.60 9.80
CA ASP A 277 14.77 7.54 9.34
C ASP A 277 14.37 8.99 9.65
N ASP A 278 13.09 9.24 9.93
CA ASP A 278 12.58 10.57 10.29
C ASP A 278 12.63 10.79 11.81
N PRO A 279 13.48 11.74 12.29
CA PRO A 279 13.60 12.02 13.72
C PRO A 279 12.29 12.51 14.36
N THR A 280 11.34 13.04 13.57
CA THR A 280 10.04 13.47 14.09
C THR A 280 9.26 12.29 14.66
N TYR A 281 9.24 11.16 13.94
CA TYR A 281 8.57 9.95 14.41
C TYR A 281 9.35 9.27 15.53
N ILE A 282 10.67 9.19 15.40
CA ILE A 282 11.56 8.62 16.44
C ILE A 282 11.37 9.33 17.78
N ASN A 283 11.31 10.67 17.77
CA ASN A 283 11.06 11.45 18.99
C ASN A 283 9.71 11.10 19.64
N LYS A 284 8.66 10.97 18.84
CA LYS A 284 7.32 10.62 19.35
C LYS A 284 7.29 9.22 19.97
N PHE A 285 7.96 8.23 19.36
CA PHE A 285 8.07 6.90 19.92
C PHE A 285 8.87 6.89 21.24
N ALA A 286 9.97 7.60 21.25
CA ALA A 286 10.82 7.73 22.46
C ALA A 286 10.09 8.48 23.59
N ASP A 287 9.33 9.53 23.29
CA ASP A 287 8.49 10.25 24.26
C ASP A 287 7.42 9.34 24.89
N ALA A 288 6.99 8.32 24.17
CA ALA A 288 6.06 7.29 24.67
C ALA A 288 6.77 6.15 25.41
N GLY A 289 8.10 6.23 25.59
CA GLY A 289 8.88 5.21 26.31
C GLY A 289 9.24 3.97 25.47
N ILE A 290 9.03 4.02 24.15
CA ILE A 290 9.39 2.92 23.24
C ILE A 290 10.85 3.08 22.85
N PRO A 291 11.73 2.06 23.03
CA PRO A 291 13.09 2.06 22.52
C PRO A 291 13.09 2.38 21.02
N SER A 292 13.81 3.40 20.60
CA SER A 292 13.73 3.95 19.24
C SER A 292 15.09 3.97 18.59
N PHE A 293 15.17 3.36 17.40
CA PHE A 293 16.38 3.32 16.60
C PHE A 293 16.26 4.30 15.43
N TRP A 294 17.03 5.38 15.50
CA TRP A 294 17.10 6.34 14.42
C TRP A 294 18.13 5.89 13.39
N ILE A 295 17.65 5.46 12.22
CA ILE A 295 18.55 4.94 11.20
C ILE A 295 19.08 6.07 10.30
N CYS A 296 20.42 6.25 10.30
CA CYS A 296 21.14 7.24 9.52
C CYS A 296 21.96 6.52 8.43
N ARG A 297 21.30 6.20 7.31
CA ARG A 297 21.95 5.51 6.19
C ARG A 297 23.08 6.34 5.60
N ASN A 298 24.09 5.66 5.02
CA ASN A 298 25.26 6.26 4.33
C ASN A 298 26.22 7.05 5.22
N GLY A 299 26.27 6.77 6.52
CA GLY A 299 27.20 7.44 7.44
C GLY A 299 26.93 8.93 7.62
N GLY A 300 25.77 9.39 7.14
CA GLY A 300 25.27 10.70 7.49
C GLY A 300 25.16 10.73 9.00
N VAL A 301 26.14 11.35 9.65
CA VAL A 301 25.96 11.80 11.01
C VAL A 301 24.64 12.53 10.97
N ALA A 302 23.76 12.21 11.89
CA ALA A 302 22.61 13.05 12.19
C ALA A 302 23.13 14.48 12.22
N GLY A 303 23.14 15.11 11.05
CA GLY A 303 23.86 16.36 10.88
C GLY A 303 23.21 17.39 11.75
N GLU A 304 23.98 18.38 12.15
CA GLU A 304 23.51 19.58 12.84
C GLU A 304 22.26 20.21 12.18
N GLU A 305 22.05 19.99 10.88
CA GLU A 305 20.81 20.38 10.14
C GLU A 305 19.56 19.69 10.65
N TYR A 306 19.60 18.44 11.07
CA TYR A 306 18.46 17.76 11.67
C TYR A 306 18.15 18.24 13.09
N GLN A 307 19.16 18.73 13.81
CA GLN A 307 18.96 19.41 15.09
C GLN A 307 18.33 20.80 14.92
N LEU A 308 18.56 21.46 13.79
CA LEU A 308 18.06 22.82 13.50
C LEU A 308 16.56 22.85 13.09
N HIS A 309 16.00 21.76 12.60
CA HIS A 309 14.57 21.69 12.25
C HIS A 309 13.68 21.15 13.37
N SER A 310 14.23 20.51 14.39
CA SER A 310 13.49 20.24 15.61
C SER A 310 13.50 21.50 16.46
N THR A 311 12.44 22.28 16.41
CA THR A 311 12.22 23.53 17.17
C THR A 311 12.15 23.34 18.70
N SER A 312 12.75 22.33 19.23
CA SER A 312 12.96 22.17 20.66
C SER A 312 14.39 21.72 20.91
N SER A 313 15.18 22.57 21.57
CA SER A 313 16.41 22.26 22.27
C SER A 313 16.18 21.22 23.39
N ARG A 314 15.66 20.04 23.04
CA ARG A 314 15.42 18.97 23.99
C ARG A 314 16.65 18.09 24.06
N ASP A 315 17.20 18.02 25.24
CA ASP A 315 18.29 17.13 25.60
C ASP A 315 17.93 15.67 25.34
N TYR A 316 18.57 15.04 24.36
CA TYR A 316 18.34 13.64 23.99
C TYR A 316 19.05 12.66 24.93
N SER A 317 19.88 13.14 25.89
CA SER A 317 20.69 12.32 26.77
C SER A 317 19.87 11.40 27.70
N ASN A 318 18.57 11.70 27.88
CA ASN A 318 17.66 10.92 28.75
C ASN A 318 16.56 10.17 28.01
N ARG A 319 16.63 10.08 26.66
CA ARG A 319 15.61 9.41 25.86
C ARG A 319 16.13 8.07 25.33
N PRO A 320 15.28 7.06 25.16
CA PRO A 320 15.67 5.76 24.61
C PRO A 320 15.83 5.82 23.09
N ILE A 321 16.65 6.76 22.59
CA ILE A 321 16.97 6.90 21.16
C ILE A 321 18.40 6.45 20.92
N THR A 322 18.56 5.46 20.03
CA THR A 322 19.87 4.97 19.60
C THR A 322 20.05 5.25 18.11
N PRO A 323 21.02 6.10 17.71
CA PRO A 323 21.36 6.25 16.29
C PRO A 323 22.06 4.98 15.79
N ILE A 324 21.69 4.52 14.61
CA ILE A 324 22.27 3.35 13.94
C ILE A 324 22.49 3.67 12.47
N GLN A 325 23.39 2.95 11.82
CA GLN A 325 23.63 3.05 10.37
C GLN A 325 23.00 1.88 9.61
N THR A 326 22.93 0.73 10.26
CA THR A 326 22.39 -0.51 9.69
C THR A 326 21.41 -1.17 10.66
N LEU A 327 20.47 -1.93 10.11
CA LEU A 327 19.50 -2.70 10.89
C LEU A 327 20.16 -3.83 11.71
N THR A 328 21.38 -4.22 11.35
CA THR A 328 22.14 -5.25 12.07
C THR A 328 22.65 -4.80 13.43
N GLU A 329 22.65 -3.50 13.70
CA GLU A 329 23.05 -2.93 14.98
C GLU A 329 21.95 -3.02 16.06
N ILE A 330 20.72 -3.35 15.67
CA ILE A 330 19.61 -3.53 16.63
C ILE A 330 19.83 -4.83 17.41
N PRO A 331 19.92 -4.76 18.76
CA PRO A 331 20.25 -5.90 19.61
C PRO A 331 19.03 -6.81 19.82
N LEU A 332 18.65 -7.59 18.80
CA LEU A 332 17.45 -8.44 18.84
C LEU A 332 17.52 -9.48 19.96
N GLY A 333 18.71 -9.89 20.41
CA GLY A 333 18.90 -10.80 21.54
C GLY A 333 18.31 -10.28 22.86
N ASP A 334 18.27 -8.97 23.06
CA ASP A 334 17.70 -8.36 24.28
C ASP A 334 16.17 -8.48 24.34
N TYR A 335 15.55 -8.87 23.25
CA TYR A 335 14.10 -9.05 23.14
C TYR A 335 13.67 -10.52 23.10
N HIS A 336 14.62 -11.46 23.24
CA HIS A 336 14.30 -12.87 23.52
C HIS A 336 13.88 -13.06 24.97
N ASP A 337 12.84 -13.83 25.19
CA ASP A 337 12.50 -14.39 26.51
C ASP A 337 13.04 -15.79 26.65
#